data_913d1e7d647c8db5219aeccf72b59d84
#
_entry.id   913d1e7d647c8db5219aeccf72b59d84
#
_cell.length_a   1.000
_cell.length_b   1.000
_cell.length_c   1.000
_cell.angle_alpha   90.00
_cell.angle_beta   90.00
_cell.angle_gamma   90.00
#
_symmetry.space_group_name_H-M   'P 1'
#
loop_
_entity.id
_entity.type
_entity.pdbx_description
1 polymer ?
#
loop_
_entity_poly.entity_id
_entity_poly.type
_entity_poly.pdbx_seq_one_letter_code
_entity_poly.pdbx_strand_id
1 'polypeptide(L)'
;MKNLLCLPIFLFALSTHAQSQKSKPAETSYFPPPGEWQHRSPSSLGLDSTRIAESIQFALTNESKMPRDQQLAQAETFGREPYDEPIGPLAARGAPTGIIIYKGYIVAEWGEPLRSDMTNSVTKSFLSVVVGLAVDQGLIRKVTDTVNQYLPPIELYNPLHTESPQLIYPFETPHNKVLTWDVMLRQTSDWEGTLWGKPDWGDRPGNKPEEWVGRPRNAPGTVWKYNDVRVNALALATTCVWRKPLPQVLKTYIMDPIGAGSTWRWNGYRNAWIVLDGQPVQSVSGGGHWGGGMFINAYDMGRFGLLTLHRGNWNGRQLISEQWVKQSLTPTTANPGYGYMNWFLNTDHKLLPSAPLNAFVHIGNGTNFIYVDPAHDLVAVVRWIENAAMDGMVKRILAAIP
;
A
#
# COMPACT_ATOMS: atom_id res chain seq x y z
N MET A 1 70.99 22.00 -58.25
CA MET A 1 71.37 20.81 -57.49
C MET A 1 71.38 21.19 -56.00
N LYS A 2 70.32 20.86 -55.29
CA LYS A 2 70.26 21.03 -53.82
C LYS A 2 69.58 19.77 -53.28
N ASN A 3 70.36 18.96 -52.56
CA ASN A 3 69.87 17.74 -51.92
C ASN A 3 69.05 18.09 -50.65
N LEU A 4 67.86 17.54 -50.54
CA LEU A 4 67.06 17.62 -49.35
C LEU A 4 67.17 16.28 -48.61
N LEU A 5 67.73 16.29 -47.39
CA LEU A 5 67.78 15.17 -46.47
C LEU A 5 66.45 15.06 -45.78
N CYS A 6 65.76 13.91 -45.93
CA CYS A 6 64.61 13.52 -45.11
C CYS A 6 65.11 12.79 -43.86
N LEU A 7 64.75 13.32 -42.69
CA LEU A 7 64.95 12.65 -41.41
C LEU A 7 63.67 11.89 -41.05
N PRO A 8 63.65 10.59 -40.62
CA PRO A 8 62.48 9.90 -40.16
C PRO A 8 62.23 10.25 -38.68
N ILE A 9 60.97 10.70 -38.43
CA ILE A 9 60.42 10.88 -37.07
C ILE A 9 59.88 9.55 -36.60
N PHE A 10 60.51 8.98 -35.55
CA PHE A 10 59.97 7.83 -34.82
C PHE A 10 58.94 8.30 -33.81
N LEU A 11 57.65 7.99 -34.04
CA LEU A 11 56.59 8.13 -33.03
C LEU A 11 56.59 6.89 -32.12
N PHE A 12 56.95 7.13 -30.84
CA PHE A 12 56.75 6.15 -29.77
C PHE A 12 55.28 6.19 -29.35
N ALA A 13 54.50 5.14 -29.67
CA ALA A 13 53.18 4.95 -29.15
C ALA A 13 53.23 4.37 -27.74
N LEU A 14 52.95 5.20 -26.73
CA LEU A 14 52.74 4.75 -25.34
C LEU A 14 51.36 4.05 -25.25
N SER A 15 51.37 2.71 -25.20
CA SER A 15 50.18 1.91 -24.93
C SER A 15 49.86 1.97 -23.43
N THR A 16 48.92 2.82 -23.03
CA THR A 16 48.35 2.78 -21.69
C THR A 16 47.37 1.61 -21.61
N HIS A 17 47.76 0.55 -20.93
CA HIS A 17 46.86 -0.53 -20.54
C HIS A 17 45.92 0.01 -19.45
N ALA A 18 44.72 0.42 -19.82
CA ALA A 18 43.64 0.62 -18.89
C ALA A 18 43.16 -0.76 -18.39
N GLN A 19 43.52 -1.12 -17.17
CA GLN A 19 42.91 -2.26 -16.49
C GLN A 19 41.46 -1.94 -16.26
N SER A 20 40.58 -2.57 -17.04
CA SER A 20 39.16 -2.61 -16.77
C SER A 20 38.93 -3.34 -15.43
N GLN A 21 38.64 -2.58 -14.38
CA GLN A 21 38.07 -3.14 -13.16
C GLN A 21 36.73 -3.77 -13.52
N LYS A 22 36.70 -5.10 -13.57
CA LYS A 22 35.45 -5.85 -13.63
C LYS A 22 34.65 -5.47 -12.38
N SER A 23 33.62 -4.64 -12.55
CA SER A 23 32.63 -4.42 -11.51
C SER A 23 32.09 -5.80 -11.10
N LYS A 24 32.14 -6.10 -9.78
CA LYS A 24 31.44 -7.28 -9.24
C LYS A 24 30.01 -7.26 -9.76
N PRO A 25 29.48 -8.38 -10.29
CA PRO A 25 28.07 -8.44 -10.64
C PRO A 25 27.24 -7.95 -9.42
N ALA A 26 26.32 -7.05 -9.64
CA ALA A 26 25.39 -6.67 -8.58
C ALA A 26 24.75 -7.96 -8.04
N GLU A 27 24.87 -8.17 -6.73
CA GLU A 27 24.29 -9.32 -6.06
C GLU A 27 22.79 -9.27 -6.31
N THR A 28 22.25 -10.23 -7.07
CA THR A 28 20.84 -10.26 -7.40
C THR A 28 20.04 -10.53 -6.14
N SER A 29 19.08 -9.65 -5.81
CA SER A 29 18.20 -9.84 -4.65
C SER A 29 17.51 -11.21 -4.71
N TYR A 30 17.43 -11.89 -3.57
CA TYR A 30 16.72 -13.15 -3.46
C TYR A 30 15.21 -12.92 -3.44
N PHE A 31 14.48 -13.71 -4.24
CA PHE A 31 13.01 -13.75 -4.26
C PHE A 31 12.55 -15.11 -3.73
N PRO A 32 11.77 -15.15 -2.65
CA PRO A 32 11.33 -16.40 -2.06
C PRO A 32 10.32 -17.13 -2.97
N PRO A 33 10.51 -18.44 -3.23
CA PRO A 33 9.53 -19.25 -3.95
C PRO A 33 8.22 -19.40 -3.14
N PRO A 34 7.13 -19.89 -3.79
CA PRO A 34 5.88 -20.19 -3.08
C PRO A 34 6.09 -21.19 -1.94
N GLY A 35 5.51 -20.90 -0.76
CA GLY A 35 5.56 -21.81 0.39
C GLY A 35 6.88 -21.86 1.15
N GLU A 36 7.96 -21.28 0.62
CA GLU A 36 9.28 -21.27 1.25
C GLU A 36 9.82 -19.84 1.38
N TRP A 37 10.60 -19.59 2.45
CA TRP A 37 11.36 -18.38 2.58
C TRP A 37 12.65 -18.64 3.35
N GLN A 38 13.79 -18.39 2.71
CA GLN A 38 15.07 -18.63 3.34
C GLN A 38 15.35 -17.64 4.46
N HIS A 39 15.79 -18.19 5.59
CA HIS A 39 16.31 -17.44 6.72
C HIS A 39 17.83 -17.36 6.64
N ARG A 40 18.38 -16.21 7.00
CA ARG A 40 19.83 -16.01 7.11
C ARG A 40 20.12 -15.36 8.46
N SER A 41 21.20 -15.79 9.12
CA SER A 41 21.63 -15.06 10.30
C SER A 41 22.03 -13.62 9.91
N PRO A 42 21.68 -12.59 10.73
CA PRO A 42 22.04 -11.19 10.43
C PRO A 42 23.51 -11.03 10.08
N SER A 43 24.42 -11.65 10.88
CA SER A 43 25.86 -11.59 10.67
C SER A 43 26.34 -12.18 9.35
N SER A 44 25.64 -13.20 8.80
CA SER A 44 26.00 -13.78 7.49
C SER A 44 25.76 -12.81 6.32
N LEU A 45 24.96 -11.76 6.53
CA LEU A 45 24.68 -10.70 5.57
C LEU A 45 25.34 -9.36 5.97
N GLY A 46 26.24 -9.38 6.97
CA GLY A 46 26.96 -8.20 7.44
C GLY A 46 26.22 -7.32 8.41
N LEU A 47 25.03 -7.73 8.89
CA LEU A 47 24.27 -6.97 9.86
C LEU A 47 24.75 -7.25 11.30
N ASP A 48 24.66 -6.25 12.18
CA ASP A 48 24.90 -6.41 13.61
C ASP A 48 23.74 -7.18 14.26
N SER A 49 24.02 -8.44 14.65
CA SER A 49 23.02 -9.31 15.28
C SER A 49 22.50 -8.80 16.61
N THR A 50 23.32 -8.07 17.38
CA THR A 50 22.92 -7.47 18.66
C THR A 50 21.91 -6.36 18.44
N ARG A 51 22.15 -5.50 17.44
CA ARG A 51 21.22 -4.42 17.07
C ARG A 51 19.88 -4.96 16.54
N ILE A 52 19.92 -6.05 15.77
CA ILE A 52 18.69 -6.75 15.33
C ILE A 52 17.93 -7.28 16.55
N ALA A 53 18.59 -7.94 17.50
CA ALA A 53 17.94 -8.40 18.72
C ALA A 53 17.35 -7.25 19.56
N GLU A 54 18.06 -6.13 19.68
CA GLU A 54 17.56 -4.89 20.33
C GLU A 54 16.29 -4.37 19.64
N SER A 55 16.21 -4.42 18.29
CA SER A 55 15.03 -3.99 17.55
C SER A 55 13.82 -4.88 17.84
N ILE A 56 13.99 -6.19 17.93
CA ILE A 56 12.95 -7.14 18.31
C ILE A 56 12.45 -6.84 19.74
N GLN A 57 13.38 -6.72 20.69
CA GLN A 57 13.04 -6.41 22.06
C GLN A 57 12.29 -5.08 22.19
N PHE A 58 12.68 -4.08 21.39
CA PHE A 58 11.98 -2.81 21.33
C PHE A 58 10.55 -2.97 20.85
N ALA A 59 10.30 -3.76 19.79
CA ALA A 59 8.95 -4.03 19.29
C ALA A 59 8.08 -4.71 20.39
N LEU A 60 8.64 -5.72 21.07
CA LEU A 60 7.92 -6.46 22.11
C LEU A 60 7.57 -5.59 23.35
N THR A 61 8.44 -4.65 23.72
CA THR A 61 8.22 -3.75 24.87
C THR A 61 7.36 -2.53 24.55
N ASN A 62 7.10 -2.27 23.27
CA ASN A 62 6.25 -1.17 22.80
C ASN A 62 4.95 -1.68 22.16
N GLU A 63 4.33 -2.73 22.73
CA GLU A 63 3.02 -3.19 22.26
C GLU A 63 2.02 -2.04 22.24
N SER A 64 1.23 -1.97 21.17
CA SER A 64 0.13 -1.01 21.07
C SER A 64 -0.83 -1.15 22.25
N LYS A 65 -1.20 -0.04 22.86
CA LYS A 65 -2.22 0.02 23.91
C LYS A 65 -3.63 -0.21 23.39
N MET A 66 -3.80 -0.19 22.08
CA MET A 66 -5.09 -0.50 21.46
C MET A 66 -5.57 -1.90 21.91
N PRO A 67 -6.82 -2.07 22.35
CA PRO A 67 -7.35 -3.36 22.75
C PRO A 67 -7.10 -4.47 21.72
N ARG A 68 -6.86 -5.70 22.21
CA ARG A 68 -6.76 -6.85 21.32
C ARG A 68 -8.13 -7.22 20.74
N ASP A 69 -9.20 -7.01 21.49
CA ASP A 69 -10.57 -7.03 20.99
C ASP A 69 -10.77 -5.86 20.02
N GLN A 70 -10.95 -6.15 18.74
CA GLN A 70 -11.07 -5.11 17.74
C GLN A 70 -12.45 -4.43 17.72
N GLN A 71 -13.48 -4.99 18.35
CA GLN A 71 -14.73 -4.28 18.55
C GLN A 71 -14.57 -3.17 19.58
N LEU A 72 -13.88 -3.48 20.69
CA LEU A 72 -13.54 -2.48 21.69
C LEU A 72 -12.57 -1.43 21.13
N ALA A 73 -11.55 -1.85 20.40
CA ALA A 73 -10.61 -0.95 19.73
C ALA A 73 -11.32 0.02 18.75
N GLN A 74 -12.29 -0.47 17.99
CA GLN A 74 -13.12 0.32 17.10
C GLN A 74 -13.95 1.37 17.89
N ALA A 75 -14.60 0.94 18.95
CA ALA A 75 -15.39 1.83 19.81
C ALA A 75 -14.53 2.91 20.46
N GLU A 76 -13.34 2.58 20.97
CA GLU A 76 -12.43 3.56 21.57
C GLU A 76 -11.85 4.54 20.56
N THR A 77 -11.57 4.08 19.33
CA THR A 77 -10.92 4.90 18.29
C THR A 77 -11.92 5.78 17.56
N PHE A 78 -13.08 5.23 17.20
CA PHE A 78 -14.04 5.86 16.28
C PHE A 78 -15.45 6.01 16.85
N GLY A 79 -15.75 5.50 18.04
CA GLY A 79 -17.09 5.49 18.64
C GLY A 79 -17.67 6.87 18.97
N ARG A 80 -16.91 7.96 18.71
CA ARG A 80 -17.43 9.34 18.79
C ARG A 80 -17.78 9.93 17.44
N GLU A 81 -17.50 9.19 16.37
CA GLU A 81 -17.84 9.63 15.03
C GLU A 81 -19.32 9.38 14.73
N PRO A 82 -19.97 10.24 13.95
CA PRO A 82 -21.28 9.91 13.41
C PRO A 82 -21.20 8.63 12.56
N TYR A 83 -22.19 7.75 12.68
CA TYR A 83 -22.24 6.48 11.92
C TYR A 83 -21.06 5.53 12.23
N ASP A 84 -20.58 5.50 13.45
CA ASP A 84 -19.44 4.69 13.92
C ASP A 84 -19.68 3.16 13.88
N GLU A 85 -20.94 2.70 13.85
CA GLU A 85 -21.29 1.28 13.89
C GLU A 85 -20.50 0.44 12.87
N PRO A 86 -19.77 -0.62 13.30
CA PRO A 86 -19.09 -1.53 12.39
C PRO A 86 -20.09 -2.31 11.53
N ILE A 87 -19.79 -2.40 10.24
CA ILE A 87 -20.61 -3.11 9.24
C ILE A 87 -19.82 -4.19 8.48
N GLY A 88 -18.53 -4.32 8.76
CA GLY A 88 -17.66 -5.38 8.28
C GLY A 88 -17.12 -6.24 9.40
N PRO A 89 -16.51 -7.39 9.09
CA PRO A 89 -15.93 -8.27 10.09
C PRO A 89 -14.77 -7.60 10.85
N LEU A 90 -14.72 -7.87 12.14
CA LEU A 90 -13.64 -7.55 13.06
C LEU A 90 -13.16 -8.85 13.69
N ALA A 91 -11.87 -8.96 14.01
CA ALA A 91 -11.31 -10.12 14.68
C ALA A 91 -10.25 -9.68 15.70
N ALA A 92 -10.17 -10.37 16.82
CA ALA A 92 -9.15 -10.09 17.83
C ALA A 92 -7.74 -10.16 17.23
N ARG A 93 -6.91 -9.16 17.55
CA ARG A 93 -5.53 -9.08 17.09
C ARG A 93 -4.55 -9.92 17.91
N GLY A 94 -3.43 -10.27 17.30
CA GLY A 94 -2.30 -10.87 17.99
C GLY A 94 -1.49 -9.89 18.84
N ALA A 95 -0.41 -10.41 19.43
CA ALA A 95 0.65 -9.64 20.08
C ALA A 95 1.55 -8.95 19.03
N PRO A 96 2.51 -8.10 19.47
CA PRO A 96 3.51 -7.53 18.56
C PRO A 96 4.18 -8.61 17.73
N THR A 97 4.14 -8.44 16.43
CA THR A 97 4.59 -9.44 15.47
C THR A 97 5.32 -8.74 14.34
N GLY A 98 6.33 -9.38 13.76
CA GLY A 98 6.96 -8.84 12.57
C GLY A 98 8.04 -9.72 11.99
N ILE A 99 8.55 -9.27 10.84
CA ILE A 99 9.70 -9.84 10.13
C ILE A 99 10.58 -8.73 9.60
N ILE A 100 11.89 -8.96 9.56
CA ILE A 100 12.86 -8.10 8.89
C ILE A 100 13.45 -8.88 7.72
N ILE A 101 13.38 -8.28 6.54
CA ILE A 101 13.83 -8.85 5.28
C ILE A 101 14.96 -7.96 4.75
N TYR A 102 16.13 -8.54 4.58
CA TYR A 102 17.30 -7.85 4.05
C TYR A 102 17.85 -8.60 2.84
N LYS A 103 18.00 -7.91 1.71
CA LYS A 103 18.38 -8.51 0.41
C LYS A 103 17.51 -9.71 0.01
N GLY A 104 16.22 -9.64 0.35
CA GLY A 104 15.22 -10.68 0.10
C GLY A 104 15.17 -11.81 1.14
N TYR A 105 16.14 -11.97 2.03
CA TYR A 105 16.17 -13.00 3.07
C TYR A 105 15.51 -12.52 4.37
N ILE A 106 14.81 -13.42 5.06
CA ILE A 106 14.36 -13.14 6.43
C ILE A 106 15.59 -13.21 7.34
N VAL A 107 15.90 -12.11 8.01
CA VAL A 107 17.02 -12.00 8.96
C VAL A 107 16.56 -11.99 10.41
N ALA A 108 15.29 -11.72 10.65
CA ALA A 108 14.68 -11.76 11.95
C ALA A 108 13.16 -11.90 11.85
N GLU A 109 12.56 -12.52 12.86
CA GLU A 109 11.11 -12.61 13.03
C GLU A 109 10.75 -12.71 14.52
N TRP A 110 9.54 -12.29 14.88
CA TRP A 110 9.03 -12.37 16.27
C TRP A 110 7.51 -12.44 16.28
N GLY A 111 6.96 -12.91 17.41
CA GLY A 111 5.53 -13.06 17.59
C GLY A 111 4.95 -14.22 16.79
N GLU A 112 3.82 -13.99 16.12
CA GLU A 112 3.08 -14.99 15.32
C GLU A 112 3.04 -14.57 13.84
N PRO A 113 4.16 -14.66 13.07
CA PRO A 113 4.22 -14.14 11.69
C PRO A 113 3.21 -14.77 10.72
N LEU A 114 2.76 -16.00 10.99
CA LEU A 114 1.76 -16.71 10.19
C LEU A 114 0.31 -16.35 10.55
N ARG A 115 0.10 -15.59 11.65
CA ARG A 115 -1.23 -15.17 12.05
C ARG A 115 -1.82 -14.17 11.05
N SER A 116 -2.99 -14.50 10.54
CA SER A 116 -3.75 -13.64 9.63
C SER A 116 -4.57 -12.63 10.43
N ASP A 117 -4.04 -11.44 10.63
CA ASP A 117 -4.69 -10.33 11.35
C ASP A 117 -5.18 -9.24 10.40
N MET A 118 -6.13 -8.44 10.87
CA MET A 118 -6.55 -7.20 10.21
C MET A 118 -5.37 -6.26 9.99
N THR A 119 -5.22 -5.69 8.80
CA THR A 119 -4.16 -4.71 8.51
C THR A 119 -4.67 -3.28 8.51
N ASN A 120 -5.98 -3.11 8.66
CA ASN A 120 -6.62 -1.81 8.54
C ASN A 120 -6.19 -1.11 7.22
N SER A 121 -5.68 0.09 7.30
CA SER A 121 -5.42 0.92 6.12
C SER A 121 -4.27 0.45 5.23
N VAL A 122 -3.47 -0.55 5.60
CA VAL A 122 -2.55 -1.19 4.63
C VAL A 122 -3.35 -1.76 3.43
N THR A 123 -4.62 -2.11 3.64
CA THR A 123 -5.58 -2.50 2.59
C THR A 123 -5.59 -1.52 1.40
N LYS A 124 -5.46 -0.22 1.66
CA LYS A 124 -5.46 0.82 0.62
C LYS A 124 -4.31 0.68 -0.37
N SER A 125 -3.17 0.17 0.09
CA SER A 125 -2.02 -0.07 -0.79
C SER A 125 -2.29 -1.21 -1.78
N PHE A 126 -3.00 -2.25 -1.34
CA PHE A 126 -3.47 -3.31 -2.23
C PHE A 126 -4.53 -2.79 -3.22
N LEU A 127 -5.43 -1.91 -2.76
CA LEU A 127 -6.38 -1.24 -3.66
C LEU A 127 -5.66 -0.40 -4.71
N SER A 128 -4.65 0.38 -4.33
CA SER A 128 -3.82 1.14 -5.28
C SER A 128 -3.24 0.22 -6.36
N VAL A 129 -2.68 -0.92 -5.97
CA VAL A 129 -2.09 -1.88 -6.92
C VAL A 129 -3.15 -2.43 -7.88
N VAL A 130 -4.36 -2.76 -7.39
CA VAL A 130 -5.44 -3.27 -8.25
C VAL A 130 -5.97 -2.21 -9.23
N VAL A 131 -5.97 -0.93 -8.84
CA VAL A 131 -6.23 0.18 -9.77
C VAL A 131 -5.12 0.29 -10.81
N GLY A 132 -3.86 0.16 -10.39
CA GLY A 132 -2.71 0.17 -11.29
C GLY A 132 -2.74 -0.96 -12.32
N LEU A 133 -3.11 -2.15 -11.89
CA LEU A 133 -3.33 -3.27 -12.81
C LEU A 133 -4.43 -2.97 -13.83
N ALA A 134 -5.50 -2.25 -13.45
CA ALA A 134 -6.54 -1.84 -14.39
C ALA A 134 -6.01 -0.85 -15.44
N VAL A 135 -5.07 0.02 -15.06
CA VAL A 135 -4.37 0.92 -15.98
C VAL A 135 -3.43 0.11 -16.89
N ASP A 136 -2.62 -0.79 -16.34
CA ASP A 136 -1.69 -1.62 -17.08
C ASP A 136 -2.40 -2.54 -18.09
N GLN A 137 -3.62 -2.98 -17.78
CA GLN A 137 -4.47 -3.78 -18.68
C GLN A 137 -5.30 -2.94 -19.68
N GLY A 138 -5.19 -1.60 -19.62
CA GLY A 138 -5.95 -0.69 -20.49
C GLY A 138 -7.45 -0.59 -20.15
N LEU A 139 -7.90 -1.16 -19.02
CA LEU A 139 -9.27 -1.01 -18.53
C LEU A 139 -9.54 0.44 -18.09
N ILE A 140 -8.53 1.11 -17.56
CA ILE A 140 -8.49 2.55 -17.33
C ILE A 140 -7.42 3.11 -18.27
N ARG A 141 -7.81 3.96 -19.21
CA ARG A 141 -6.88 4.49 -20.24
C ARG A 141 -5.80 5.38 -19.64
N LYS A 142 -6.19 6.26 -18.70
CA LYS A 142 -5.28 7.14 -17.95
C LYS A 142 -5.92 7.61 -16.66
N VAL A 143 -5.10 7.85 -15.63
CA VAL A 143 -5.58 8.28 -14.31
C VAL A 143 -6.18 9.68 -14.29
N THR A 144 -5.92 10.49 -15.32
CA THR A 144 -6.52 11.82 -15.50
C THR A 144 -7.92 11.80 -16.12
N ASP A 145 -8.40 10.64 -16.58
CA ASP A 145 -9.79 10.49 -17.00
C ASP A 145 -10.71 10.56 -15.78
N THR A 146 -11.92 11.06 -15.97
CA THR A 146 -12.92 11.08 -14.89
C THR A 146 -13.46 9.68 -14.64
N VAL A 147 -13.68 9.33 -13.36
CA VAL A 147 -14.20 8.02 -12.95
C VAL A 147 -15.58 7.76 -13.58
N ASN A 148 -16.41 8.80 -13.66
CA ASN A 148 -17.75 8.71 -14.23
C ASN A 148 -17.80 8.14 -15.64
N GLN A 149 -16.77 8.39 -16.49
CA GLN A 149 -16.71 7.86 -17.86
C GLN A 149 -16.63 6.33 -17.96
N TYR A 150 -16.32 5.66 -16.87
CA TYR A 150 -16.09 4.22 -16.80
C TYR A 150 -17.22 3.46 -16.11
N LEU A 151 -18.18 4.19 -15.52
CA LEU A 151 -19.20 3.56 -14.67
C LEU A 151 -20.58 3.62 -15.32
N PRO A 152 -21.23 2.47 -15.53
CA PRO A 152 -22.65 2.41 -15.76
C PRO A 152 -23.40 2.70 -14.44
N PRO A 153 -24.74 2.87 -14.47
CA PRO A 153 -25.57 2.73 -13.28
C PRO A 153 -25.23 1.43 -12.55
N ILE A 154 -25.05 1.50 -11.23
CA ILE A 154 -24.66 0.35 -10.42
C ILE A 154 -25.89 -0.17 -9.70
N GLU A 155 -26.23 -1.43 -9.94
CA GLU A 155 -27.35 -2.10 -9.27
C GLU A 155 -26.88 -2.65 -7.91
N LEU A 156 -27.59 -2.27 -6.85
CA LEU A 156 -27.40 -2.88 -5.54
C LEU A 156 -28.07 -4.26 -5.50
N TYR A 157 -27.35 -5.26 -5.03
CA TYR A 157 -27.93 -6.58 -4.85
C TYR A 157 -28.72 -6.63 -3.54
N ASN A 158 -30.01 -6.97 -3.65
CA ASN A 158 -30.87 -7.27 -2.52
C ASN A 158 -31.70 -8.53 -2.84
N PRO A 159 -31.45 -9.64 -2.14
CA PRO A 159 -32.15 -10.89 -2.41
C PRO A 159 -33.66 -10.84 -2.11
N LEU A 160 -34.13 -9.81 -1.38
CA LEU A 160 -35.51 -9.62 -1.02
C LEU A 160 -36.27 -8.69 -2.00
N HIS A 161 -35.56 -8.04 -2.92
CA HIS A 161 -36.13 -7.11 -3.90
C HIS A 161 -35.78 -7.57 -5.31
N THR A 162 -36.67 -8.40 -5.88
CA THR A 162 -36.52 -8.91 -7.26
C THR A 162 -37.34 -8.11 -8.28
N GLU A 163 -38.23 -7.22 -7.82
CA GLU A 163 -39.24 -6.57 -8.68
C GLU A 163 -38.71 -5.28 -9.35
N SER A 164 -37.77 -4.59 -8.74
CA SER A 164 -37.21 -3.36 -9.29
C SER A 164 -35.74 -3.19 -8.88
N PRO A 165 -34.79 -3.04 -9.82
CA PRO A 165 -33.40 -2.83 -9.50
C PRO A 165 -33.21 -1.52 -8.75
N GLN A 166 -32.50 -1.56 -7.62
CA GLN A 166 -32.07 -0.36 -6.91
C GLN A 166 -30.75 0.14 -7.51
N LEU A 167 -30.82 1.19 -8.30
CA LEU A 167 -29.65 1.77 -8.95
C LEU A 167 -29.03 2.90 -8.12
N ILE A 168 -27.71 2.94 -8.07
CA ILE A 168 -26.95 4.04 -7.49
C ILE A 168 -26.02 4.68 -8.54
N TYR A 169 -25.71 5.96 -8.33
CA TYR A 169 -24.95 6.79 -9.25
C TYR A 169 -23.84 7.56 -8.48
N PRO A 170 -22.80 6.90 -7.96
CA PRO A 170 -21.86 7.51 -7.01
C PRO A 170 -21.04 8.66 -7.56
N PHE A 171 -20.99 8.81 -8.90
CA PHE A 171 -20.18 9.83 -9.58
C PHE A 171 -21.01 10.74 -10.50
N GLU A 172 -22.32 10.93 -10.20
CA GLU A 172 -23.24 11.69 -11.05
C GLU A 172 -23.55 13.12 -10.55
N THR A 173 -23.21 13.48 -9.30
CA THR A 173 -23.36 14.85 -8.85
C THR A 173 -22.47 15.80 -9.67
N PRO A 174 -22.80 17.11 -9.78
CA PRO A 174 -21.95 18.07 -10.50
C PRO A 174 -20.49 18.05 -10.04
N HIS A 175 -20.24 17.90 -8.73
CA HIS A 175 -18.89 17.79 -8.17
C HIS A 175 -18.24 16.45 -8.53
N ASN A 176 -18.95 15.33 -8.35
CA ASN A 176 -18.37 14.00 -8.55
C ASN A 176 -18.09 13.66 -10.02
N LYS A 177 -18.83 14.24 -10.97
CA LYS A 177 -18.64 14.01 -12.41
C LYS A 177 -17.26 14.40 -12.93
N VAL A 178 -16.59 15.34 -12.29
CA VAL A 178 -15.28 15.82 -12.71
C VAL A 178 -14.12 15.16 -11.98
N LEU A 179 -14.41 14.25 -11.03
CA LEU A 179 -13.37 13.56 -10.24
C LEU A 179 -12.64 12.53 -11.10
N THR A 180 -11.32 12.69 -11.16
CA THR A 180 -10.43 11.77 -11.86
C THR A 180 -9.97 10.63 -10.95
N TRP A 181 -9.49 9.54 -11.54
CA TRP A 181 -8.84 8.46 -10.80
C TRP A 181 -7.66 8.98 -9.96
N ASP A 182 -6.88 9.94 -10.49
CA ASP A 182 -5.73 10.52 -9.78
C ASP A 182 -6.15 11.20 -8.47
N VAL A 183 -7.18 12.08 -8.51
CA VAL A 183 -7.60 12.77 -7.27
C VAL A 183 -8.25 11.82 -6.26
N MET A 184 -8.90 10.74 -6.72
CA MET A 184 -9.40 9.68 -5.85
C MET A 184 -8.25 8.93 -5.18
N LEU A 185 -7.24 8.50 -5.95
CA LEU A 185 -6.04 7.82 -5.47
C LEU A 185 -5.24 8.66 -4.46
N ARG A 186 -5.16 9.97 -4.67
CA ARG A 186 -4.45 10.90 -3.80
C ARG A 186 -5.23 11.34 -2.57
N GLN A 187 -6.49 10.95 -2.44
CA GLN A 187 -7.41 11.42 -1.40
C GLN A 187 -7.59 12.96 -1.39
N THR A 188 -7.61 13.55 -2.56
CA THR A 188 -7.82 14.98 -2.81
C THR A 188 -9.11 15.27 -3.60
N SER A 189 -9.98 14.27 -3.69
CA SER A 189 -11.22 14.34 -4.51
C SER A 189 -12.31 15.19 -3.88
N ASP A 190 -12.39 15.23 -2.57
CA ASP A 190 -13.54 15.74 -1.81
C ASP A 190 -14.89 15.14 -2.28
N TRP A 191 -14.86 13.87 -2.76
CA TRP A 191 -16.05 13.14 -3.19
C TRP A 191 -17.17 13.28 -2.17
N GLU A 192 -18.39 13.48 -2.65
CA GLU A 192 -19.60 13.68 -1.84
C GLU A 192 -20.58 12.53 -2.02
N GLY A 193 -21.18 12.11 -0.92
CA GLY A 193 -22.24 11.12 -0.96
C GLY A 193 -22.31 10.22 0.27
N THR A 194 -23.24 9.30 0.19
CA THR A 194 -23.41 8.21 1.17
C THR A 194 -23.19 6.89 0.46
N LEU A 195 -22.29 6.08 0.98
CA LEU A 195 -22.02 4.75 0.46
C LEU A 195 -22.08 3.72 1.60
N TRP A 196 -22.83 2.64 1.39
CA TRP A 196 -23.01 1.58 2.40
C TRP A 196 -23.60 2.08 3.74
N GLY A 197 -24.42 3.14 3.67
CA GLY A 197 -25.00 3.79 4.85
C GLY A 197 -24.04 4.75 5.60
N LYS A 198 -22.84 4.99 5.06
CA LYS A 198 -21.85 5.89 5.64
C LYS A 198 -21.71 7.14 4.76
N PRO A 199 -22.08 8.32 5.26
CA PRO A 199 -21.85 9.57 4.53
C PRO A 199 -20.37 9.96 4.58
N ASP A 200 -19.88 10.63 3.53
CA ASP A 200 -18.47 11.04 3.45
C ASP A 200 -18.07 12.00 4.59
N TRP A 201 -19.00 12.84 5.05
CA TRP A 201 -18.76 13.75 6.16
C TRP A 201 -18.71 13.04 7.53
N GLY A 202 -19.21 11.82 7.64
CA GLY A 202 -19.19 11.04 8.88
C GLY A 202 -17.84 10.44 9.24
N ASP A 203 -16.89 10.41 8.31
CA ASP A 203 -15.55 9.85 8.52
C ASP A 203 -14.57 10.93 8.98
N ARG A 204 -14.08 10.81 10.20
CA ARG A 204 -13.10 11.73 10.85
C ARG A 204 -13.49 13.20 10.73
N PRO A 205 -14.73 13.57 11.13
CA PRO A 205 -15.19 14.94 11.04
C PRO A 205 -14.54 15.87 12.07
N GLY A 206 -13.78 15.31 13.03
CA GLY A 206 -13.22 16.05 14.15
C GLY A 206 -14.28 16.37 15.22
N ASN A 207 -14.12 17.49 15.92
CA ASN A 207 -14.99 17.84 17.05
C ASN A 207 -16.29 18.55 16.65
N LYS A 208 -16.46 18.85 15.37
CA LYS A 208 -17.60 19.61 14.83
C LYS A 208 -18.14 18.95 13.57
N PRO A 209 -18.78 17.78 13.68
CA PRO A 209 -19.30 17.08 12.51
C PRO A 209 -20.34 17.88 11.73
N GLU A 210 -21.08 18.78 12.39
CA GLU A 210 -22.08 19.65 11.78
C GLU A 210 -21.48 20.62 10.73
N GLU A 211 -20.21 21.02 10.86
CA GLU A 211 -19.53 21.88 9.89
C GLU A 211 -19.24 21.15 8.55
N TRP A 212 -19.33 19.83 8.53
CA TRP A 212 -19.11 19.02 7.34
C TRP A 212 -20.38 18.78 6.53
N VAL A 213 -21.55 18.91 7.16
CA VAL A 213 -22.84 18.68 6.51
C VAL A 213 -23.17 19.83 5.58
N GLY A 214 -23.39 19.54 4.29
CA GLY A 214 -23.82 20.55 3.31
C GLY A 214 -22.81 21.66 2.99
N ARG A 215 -21.55 21.54 3.46
CA ARG A 215 -20.51 22.52 3.14
C ARG A 215 -20.18 22.56 1.64
N PRO A 216 -19.71 23.68 1.12
CA PRO A 216 -19.15 23.74 -0.22
C PRO A 216 -17.99 22.76 -0.39
N ARG A 217 -17.90 22.11 -1.55
CA ARG A 217 -16.83 21.18 -1.85
C ARG A 217 -15.56 21.92 -2.26
N ASN A 218 -14.42 21.40 -1.83
CA ASN A 218 -13.14 21.89 -2.29
C ASN A 218 -12.92 21.50 -3.76
N ALA A 219 -12.23 22.33 -4.52
CA ALA A 219 -11.83 21.97 -5.86
C ALA A 219 -10.98 20.68 -5.83
N PRO A 220 -11.24 19.71 -6.71
CA PRO A 220 -10.46 18.46 -6.75
C PRO A 220 -8.96 18.72 -6.88
N GLY A 221 -8.16 18.01 -6.11
CA GLY A 221 -6.70 18.13 -6.08
C GLY A 221 -6.15 19.18 -5.10
N THR A 222 -6.99 20.04 -4.51
CA THR A 222 -6.52 21.19 -3.70
C THR A 222 -6.36 20.88 -2.20
N VAL A 223 -7.19 19.99 -1.66
CA VAL A 223 -7.20 19.66 -0.22
C VAL A 223 -7.06 18.15 -0.05
N TRP A 224 -6.07 17.75 0.72
CA TRP A 224 -5.92 16.35 1.13
C TRP A 224 -6.79 16.06 2.36
N LYS A 225 -7.63 15.06 2.27
CA LYS A 225 -8.46 14.59 3.40
C LYS A 225 -8.53 13.06 3.36
N TYR A 226 -7.93 12.44 4.35
CA TYR A 226 -8.03 11.00 4.54
C TYR A 226 -9.47 10.62 4.88
N ASN A 227 -10.10 9.77 4.05
CA ASN A 227 -11.53 9.46 4.18
C ASN A 227 -11.83 8.08 3.58
N ASP A 228 -12.33 7.18 4.43
CA ASP A 228 -12.58 5.79 4.04
C ASP A 228 -13.85 5.61 3.21
N VAL A 229 -14.85 6.51 3.30
CA VAL A 229 -16.02 6.45 2.39
C VAL A 229 -15.57 6.70 0.95
N ARG A 230 -14.68 7.67 0.75
CA ARG A 230 -14.10 8.00 -0.56
C ARG A 230 -13.23 6.86 -1.10
N VAL A 231 -12.50 6.19 -0.21
CA VAL A 231 -11.74 4.97 -0.56
C VAL A 231 -12.67 3.85 -0.96
N ASN A 232 -13.80 3.68 -0.28
CA ASN A 232 -14.81 2.69 -0.64
C ASN A 232 -15.48 3.01 -1.99
N ALA A 233 -15.69 4.30 -2.30
CA ALA A 233 -16.18 4.72 -3.63
C ALA A 233 -15.17 4.36 -4.75
N LEU A 234 -13.86 4.52 -4.48
CA LEU A 234 -12.81 4.05 -5.41
C LEU A 234 -12.81 2.53 -5.54
N ALA A 235 -12.96 1.79 -4.44
CA ALA A 235 -13.03 0.32 -4.48
C ALA A 235 -14.22 -0.18 -5.29
N LEU A 236 -15.39 0.45 -5.11
CA LEU A 236 -16.61 0.16 -5.89
C LEU A 236 -16.39 0.44 -7.37
N ALA A 237 -15.87 1.62 -7.72
CA ALA A 237 -15.56 1.99 -9.10
C ALA A 237 -14.58 1.01 -9.75
N THR A 238 -13.54 0.62 -9.02
CA THR A 238 -12.55 -0.35 -9.48
C THR A 238 -13.16 -1.73 -9.70
N THR A 239 -14.06 -2.17 -8.82
CA THR A 239 -14.82 -3.43 -8.97
C THR A 239 -15.65 -3.43 -10.26
N CYS A 240 -16.34 -2.32 -10.54
CA CYS A 240 -17.12 -2.18 -11.77
C CYS A 240 -16.25 -2.20 -13.03
N VAL A 241 -15.10 -1.53 -13.03
CA VAL A 241 -14.17 -1.52 -14.15
C VAL A 241 -13.61 -2.92 -14.44
N TRP A 242 -13.23 -3.66 -13.40
CA TRP A 242 -12.75 -5.03 -13.55
C TRP A 242 -13.87 -6.02 -13.91
N ARG A 243 -15.12 -5.71 -13.59
CA ARG A 243 -16.26 -6.64 -13.66
C ARG A 243 -15.96 -7.98 -12.96
N LYS A 244 -15.20 -7.93 -11.88
CA LYS A 244 -14.75 -9.08 -11.07
C LYS A 244 -14.57 -8.67 -9.63
N PRO A 245 -14.74 -9.59 -8.66
CA PRO A 245 -14.34 -9.34 -7.28
C PRO A 245 -12.86 -8.97 -7.19
N LEU A 246 -12.52 -7.85 -6.55
CA LEU A 246 -11.14 -7.40 -6.43
C LEU A 246 -10.20 -8.40 -5.75
N PRO A 247 -10.64 -9.24 -4.77
CA PRO A 247 -9.81 -10.32 -4.25
C PRO A 247 -9.35 -11.32 -5.32
N GLN A 248 -10.19 -11.62 -6.32
CA GLN A 248 -9.81 -12.51 -7.43
C GLN A 248 -8.76 -11.86 -8.33
N VAL A 249 -8.91 -10.56 -8.60
CA VAL A 249 -7.94 -9.78 -9.38
C VAL A 249 -6.60 -9.77 -8.65
N LEU A 250 -6.60 -9.37 -7.37
CA LEU A 250 -5.39 -9.34 -6.55
C LEU A 250 -4.70 -10.71 -6.49
N LYS A 251 -5.49 -11.79 -6.28
CA LYS A 251 -5.00 -13.17 -6.26
C LYS A 251 -4.25 -13.49 -7.55
N THR A 252 -4.91 -13.32 -8.69
CA THR A 252 -4.41 -13.77 -9.99
C THR A 252 -3.16 -13.01 -10.44
N TYR A 253 -3.17 -11.68 -10.26
CA TYR A 253 -2.11 -10.83 -10.83
C TYR A 253 -0.95 -10.56 -9.87
N ILE A 254 -1.17 -10.67 -8.55
CA ILE A 254 -0.17 -10.33 -7.53
C ILE A 254 0.10 -11.49 -6.58
N MET A 255 -0.90 -11.94 -5.80
CA MET A 255 -0.65 -12.83 -4.66
C MET A 255 -0.12 -14.20 -5.07
N ASP A 256 -0.70 -14.82 -6.09
CA ASP A 256 -0.19 -16.10 -6.62
C ASP A 256 1.22 -15.92 -7.24
N PRO A 257 1.48 -14.93 -8.12
CA PRO A 257 2.80 -14.70 -8.68
C PRO A 257 3.91 -14.45 -7.65
N ILE A 258 3.62 -13.73 -6.55
CA ILE A 258 4.61 -13.52 -5.49
C ILE A 258 4.72 -14.71 -4.52
N GLY A 259 3.92 -15.75 -4.71
CA GLY A 259 3.92 -16.94 -3.87
C GLY A 259 3.32 -16.73 -2.48
N ALA A 260 2.35 -15.83 -2.34
CA ALA A 260 1.62 -15.62 -1.09
C ALA A 260 0.81 -16.87 -0.69
N GLY A 261 0.57 -17.01 0.61
CA GLY A 261 -0.24 -18.08 1.17
C GLY A 261 -1.72 -17.97 0.79
N SER A 262 -2.51 -18.96 1.24
CA SER A 262 -3.95 -19.02 0.97
C SER A 262 -4.83 -18.47 2.11
N THR A 263 -4.23 -17.93 3.16
CA THR A 263 -4.96 -17.55 4.39
C THR A 263 -5.41 -16.09 4.42
N TRP A 264 -4.93 -15.25 3.49
CA TRP A 264 -5.35 -13.87 3.41
C TRP A 264 -6.80 -13.74 2.90
N ARG A 265 -7.48 -12.69 3.31
CA ARG A 265 -8.86 -12.37 2.90
C ARG A 265 -9.00 -10.87 2.74
N TRP A 266 -9.78 -10.46 1.76
CA TRP A 266 -10.16 -9.06 1.59
C TRP A 266 -11.68 -8.95 1.67
N ASN A 267 -12.18 -8.48 2.80
CA ASN A 267 -13.60 -8.45 3.12
C ASN A 267 -14.21 -7.10 2.80
N GLY A 268 -15.45 -7.12 2.34
CA GLY A 268 -16.33 -5.96 2.26
C GLY A 268 -17.20 -5.80 3.49
N TYR A 269 -18.27 -5.01 3.35
CA TYR A 269 -19.30 -4.82 4.36
C TYR A 269 -20.51 -5.71 4.09
N ARG A 270 -21.29 -6.02 5.14
CA ARG A 270 -22.47 -6.87 5.03
C ARG A 270 -23.50 -6.38 4.01
N ASN A 271 -23.57 -5.07 3.75
CA ASN A 271 -24.47 -4.40 2.82
C ASN A 271 -23.79 -3.91 1.52
N ALA A 272 -22.53 -4.27 1.28
CA ALA A 272 -21.76 -3.80 0.12
C ALA A 272 -21.84 -4.78 -1.06
N TRP A 273 -23.04 -5.15 -1.47
CA TRP A 273 -23.27 -6.10 -2.55
C TRP A 273 -23.86 -5.40 -3.77
N ILE A 274 -23.35 -5.71 -4.93
CA ILE A 274 -23.80 -5.19 -6.23
C ILE A 274 -24.07 -6.34 -7.20
N VAL A 275 -24.80 -6.06 -8.26
CA VAL A 275 -24.98 -7.01 -9.35
C VAL A 275 -23.98 -6.68 -10.46
N LEU A 276 -23.15 -7.66 -10.82
CA LEU A 276 -22.26 -7.59 -11.97
C LEU A 276 -22.48 -8.82 -12.84
N ASP A 277 -22.83 -8.60 -14.12
CA ASP A 277 -23.05 -9.68 -15.08
C ASP A 277 -24.06 -10.74 -14.60
N GLY A 278 -25.12 -10.28 -13.92
CA GLY A 278 -26.17 -11.13 -13.35
C GLY A 278 -25.77 -11.90 -12.08
N GLN A 279 -24.63 -11.58 -11.48
CA GLN A 279 -24.13 -12.24 -10.26
C GLN A 279 -23.98 -11.24 -9.12
N PRO A 280 -24.30 -11.64 -7.86
CA PRO A 280 -23.99 -10.84 -6.70
C PRO A 280 -22.48 -10.81 -6.46
N VAL A 281 -21.92 -9.62 -6.38
CA VAL A 281 -20.50 -9.38 -6.10
C VAL A 281 -20.35 -8.44 -4.92
N GLN A 282 -19.54 -8.81 -3.94
CA GLN A 282 -19.24 -7.92 -2.82
C GLN A 282 -18.17 -6.89 -3.23
N SER A 283 -18.51 -5.59 -3.08
CA SER A 283 -17.51 -4.54 -3.08
C SER A 283 -16.71 -4.59 -1.77
N VAL A 284 -15.38 -4.61 -1.88
CA VAL A 284 -14.52 -4.71 -0.70
C VAL A 284 -14.47 -3.41 0.10
N SER A 285 -14.17 -3.49 1.41
CA SER A 285 -13.76 -2.34 2.18
C SER A 285 -12.33 -1.95 1.78
N GLY A 286 -12.16 -0.72 1.33
CA GLY A 286 -10.86 -0.23 0.88
C GLY A 286 -9.88 0.11 2.01
N GLY A 287 -10.34 0.25 3.26
CA GLY A 287 -9.49 0.69 4.35
C GLY A 287 -9.78 0.11 5.74
N GLY A 288 -10.92 -0.56 5.90
CA GLY A 288 -11.27 -1.22 7.16
C GLY A 288 -11.77 -0.29 8.29
N HIS A 289 -12.17 0.95 7.99
CA HIS A 289 -12.61 1.91 9.02
C HIS A 289 -13.81 1.38 9.84
N TRP A 290 -14.79 0.75 9.20
CA TRP A 290 -15.94 0.11 9.86
C TRP A 290 -15.85 -1.42 9.84
N GLY A 291 -14.64 -1.96 9.99
CA GLY A 291 -14.35 -3.38 9.80
C GLY A 291 -14.10 -3.75 8.34
N GLY A 292 -13.95 -5.03 8.07
CA GLY A 292 -13.57 -5.52 6.74
C GLY A 292 -12.11 -5.20 6.37
N GLY A 293 -11.84 -5.03 5.08
CA GLY A 293 -10.49 -4.84 4.58
C GLY A 293 -9.65 -6.12 4.57
N MET A 294 -8.33 -5.98 4.48
CA MET A 294 -7.39 -7.10 4.40
C MET A 294 -7.13 -7.72 5.76
N PHE A 295 -7.24 -9.05 5.80
CA PHE A 295 -6.71 -9.92 6.85
C PHE A 295 -5.59 -10.73 6.21
N ILE A 296 -4.37 -10.60 6.70
CA ILE A 296 -3.18 -11.15 6.06
C ILE A 296 -2.07 -11.36 7.09
N ASN A 297 -1.20 -12.32 6.88
CA ASN A 297 -0.07 -12.62 7.75
C ASN A 297 1.16 -11.76 7.41
N ALA A 298 2.19 -11.77 8.27
CA ALA A 298 3.37 -10.94 8.09
C ALA A 298 4.24 -11.38 6.89
N TYR A 299 4.28 -12.68 6.57
CA TYR A 299 5.03 -13.16 5.41
C TYR A 299 4.45 -12.64 4.10
N ASP A 300 3.12 -12.72 3.94
CA ASP A 300 2.46 -12.23 2.73
C ASP A 300 2.56 -10.69 2.61
N MET A 301 2.52 -9.96 3.75
CA MET A 301 2.84 -8.52 3.78
C MET A 301 4.29 -8.25 3.35
N GLY A 302 5.23 -9.08 3.79
CA GLY A 302 6.65 -8.98 3.41
C GLY A 302 6.87 -9.23 1.92
N ARG A 303 6.20 -10.21 1.32
CA ARG A 303 6.22 -10.45 -0.13
C ARG A 303 5.69 -9.25 -0.91
N PHE A 304 4.60 -8.66 -0.44
CA PHE A 304 4.08 -7.41 -1.02
C PHE A 304 5.08 -6.26 -0.87
N GLY A 305 5.72 -6.13 0.28
CA GLY A 305 6.80 -5.15 0.52
C GLY A 305 7.97 -5.33 -0.45
N LEU A 306 8.44 -6.57 -0.67
CA LEU A 306 9.49 -6.87 -1.65
C LEU A 306 9.07 -6.52 -3.09
N LEU A 307 7.83 -6.80 -3.47
CA LEU A 307 7.31 -6.42 -4.78
C LEU A 307 7.38 -4.89 -4.97
N THR A 308 6.98 -4.11 -3.96
CA THR A 308 7.00 -2.64 -4.04
C THR A 308 8.42 -2.09 -3.97
N LEU A 309 9.32 -2.70 -3.19
CA LEU A 309 10.75 -2.40 -3.15
C LEU A 309 11.38 -2.53 -4.54
N HIS A 310 11.09 -3.60 -5.24
CA HIS A 310 11.59 -3.90 -6.59
C HIS A 310 10.72 -3.31 -7.70
N ARG A 311 9.98 -2.23 -7.40
CA ARG A 311 9.19 -1.46 -8.38
C ARG A 311 8.25 -2.30 -9.22
N GLY A 312 7.59 -3.27 -8.58
CA GLY A 312 6.63 -4.16 -9.23
C GLY A 312 7.24 -5.34 -9.99
N ASN A 313 8.55 -5.50 -9.95
CA ASN A 313 9.25 -6.65 -10.51
C ASN A 313 9.38 -7.76 -9.47
N TRP A 314 9.05 -8.98 -9.85
CA TRP A 314 9.24 -10.17 -9.05
C TRP A 314 10.06 -11.20 -9.82
N ASN A 315 11.31 -11.36 -9.45
CA ASN A 315 12.24 -12.32 -10.03
C ASN A 315 12.28 -12.27 -11.58
N GLY A 316 12.44 -11.07 -12.14
CA GLY A 316 12.49 -10.84 -13.60
C GLY A 316 11.13 -10.68 -14.29
N ARG A 317 10.01 -10.92 -13.58
CA ARG A 317 8.65 -10.71 -14.11
C ARG A 317 8.05 -9.42 -13.58
N GLN A 318 7.70 -8.49 -14.47
CA GLN A 318 6.99 -7.26 -14.12
C GLN A 318 5.51 -7.59 -13.87
N LEU A 319 5.07 -7.52 -12.60
CA LEU A 319 3.68 -7.83 -12.20
C LEU A 319 2.78 -6.61 -12.22
N ILE A 320 3.34 -5.44 -11.91
CA ILE A 320 2.71 -4.13 -12.04
C ILE A 320 3.76 -3.18 -12.62
N SER A 321 3.36 -2.27 -13.50
CA SER A 321 4.33 -1.43 -14.21
C SER A 321 5.19 -0.57 -13.27
N GLU A 322 6.46 -0.41 -13.62
CA GLU A 322 7.36 0.50 -12.90
C GLU A 322 6.81 1.94 -12.92
N GLN A 323 6.15 2.31 -14.02
CA GLN A 323 5.48 3.60 -14.14
C GLN A 323 4.41 3.80 -13.08
N TRP A 324 3.59 2.77 -12.80
CA TRP A 324 2.59 2.84 -11.74
C TRP A 324 3.22 3.03 -10.36
N VAL A 325 4.25 2.26 -10.05
CA VAL A 325 4.98 2.39 -8.78
C VAL A 325 5.59 3.78 -8.65
N LYS A 326 6.18 4.32 -9.72
CA LYS A 326 6.71 5.69 -9.73
C LYS A 326 5.62 6.74 -9.48
N GLN A 327 4.45 6.59 -10.11
CA GLN A 327 3.31 7.48 -9.86
C GLN A 327 2.81 7.38 -8.41
N SER A 328 2.75 6.16 -7.86
CA SER A 328 2.36 5.91 -6.47
C SER A 328 3.32 6.55 -5.46
N LEU A 329 4.60 6.67 -5.80
CA LEU A 329 5.64 7.34 -5.01
C LEU A 329 5.75 8.85 -5.28
N THR A 330 4.94 9.40 -6.18
CA THR A 330 4.97 10.83 -6.46
C THR A 330 4.11 11.58 -5.45
N PRO A 331 4.68 12.55 -4.69
CA PRO A 331 3.94 13.31 -3.70
C PRO A 331 2.75 14.05 -4.29
N THR A 332 1.67 14.16 -3.52
CA THR A 332 0.61 15.12 -3.84
C THR A 332 1.00 16.52 -3.36
N THR A 333 0.67 17.56 -4.12
CA THR A 333 0.93 18.94 -3.73
C THR A 333 0.20 19.33 -2.43
N ALA A 334 -0.96 18.76 -2.19
CA ALA A 334 -1.74 18.99 -0.98
C ALA A 334 -1.18 18.28 0.27
N ASN A 335 -0.33 17.25 0.10
CA ASN A 335 0.35 16.54 1.18
C ASN A 335 1.63 15.88 0.65
N PRO A 336 2.82 16.48 0.85
CA PRO A 336 4.08 15.93 0.35
C PRO A 336 4.46 14.56 0.93
N GLY A 337 3.90 14.18 2.08
CA GLY A 337 4.09 12.86 2.69
C GLY A 337 3.15 11.78 2.14
N TYR A 338 2.39 12.03 1.06
CA TYR A 338 1.39 11.07 0.57
C TYR A 338 1.40 10.97 -0.95
N GLY A 339 1.52 9.74 -1.43
CA GLY A 339 1.41 9.39 -2.85
C GLY A 339 0.01 8.91 -3.23
N TYR A 340 -0.09 7.74 -3.89
CA TYR A 340 -1.36 7.05 -4.10
C TYR A 340 -1.75 6.22 -2.87
N MET A 341 -3.02 6.05 -2.65
CA MET A 341 -3.65 5.21 -1.62
C MET A 341 -2.67 4.52 -0.67
N ASN A 342 -2.42 5.17 0.48
CA ASN A 342 -1.61 4.64 1.58
C ASN A 342 -0.12 4.36 1.28
N TRP A 343 0.43 4.95 0.22
CA TRP A 343 1.86 5.07 0.04
C TRP A 343 2.30 6.33 0.78
N PHE A 344 2.70 6.17 2.04
CA PHE A 344 3.22 7.24 2.86
C PHE A 344 4.69 7.44 2.57
N LEU A 345 5.04 8.65 2.18
CA LEU A 345 6.37 9.02 1.72
C LEU A 345 7.16 9.70 2.83
N ASN A 346 8.46 9.56 2.79
CA ASN A 346 9.37 10.22 3.74
C ASN A 346 10.07 11.45 3.13
N THR A 347 9.50 12.04 2.10
CA THR A 347 10.11 13.13 1.31
C THR A 347 10.41 14.39 2.12
N ASP A 348 9.72 14.62 3.24
CA ASP A 348 9.92 15.76 4.13
C ASP A 348 10.53 15.36 5.50
N HIS A 349 10.98 14.12 5.67
CA HIS A 349 11.52 13.54 6.90
C HIS A 349 10.64 13.66 8.15
N LYS A 350 9.32 13.93 7.98
CA LYS A 350 8.43 14.08 9.14
C LYS A 350 7.93 12.75 9.68
N LEU A 351 7.63 11.83 8.78
CA LEU A 351 7.04 10.54 9.16
C LEU A 351 8.08 9.65 9.86
N LEU A 352 9.27 9.53 9.26
CA LEU A 352 10.38 8.71 9.73
C LEU A 352 11.69 9.52 9.66
N PRO A 353 11.95 10.37 10.68
CA PRO A 353 13.17 11.19 10.70
C PRO A 353 14.48 10.39 10.64
N SER A 354 14.45 9.12 11.06
CA SER A 354 15.62 8.23 11.05
C SER A 354 15.85 7.52 9.71
N ALA A 355 14.87 7.53 8.80
CA ALA A 355 14.91 6.78 7.54
C ALA A 355 15.39 7.64 6.36
N PRO A 356 15.91 7.03 5.27
CA PRO A 356 16.20 7.74 4.03
C PRO A 356 14.98 8.45 3.43
N LEU A 357 15.22 9.54 2.66
CA LEU A 357 14.17 10.30 1.99
C LEU A 357 13.35 9.49 0.99
N ASN A 358 13.95 8.47 0.38
CA ASN A 358 13.31 7.60 -0.59
C ASN A 358 12.65 6.36 0.04
N ALA A 359 12.71 6.22 1.36
CA ALA A 359 11.94 5.21 2.07
C ALA A 359 10.45 5.58 2.08
N PHE A 360 9.61 4.57 2.13
CA PHE A 360 8.16 4.75 2.21
C PHE A 360 7.53 3.64 3.05
N VAL A 361 6.29 3.85 3.46
CA VAL A 361 5.58 2.90 4.31
C VAL A 361 4.13 2.73 3.87
N HIS A 362 3.61 1.53 4.04
CA HIS A 362 2.19 1.23 4.00
C HIS A 362 1.70 1.07 5.44
N ILE A 363 0.80 1.93 5.92
CA ILE A 363 0.43 2.01 7.34
C ILE A 363 -1.05 1.72 7.54
N GLY A 364 -1.37 0.99 8.62
CA GLY A 364 -2.72 0.77 9.11
C GLY A 364 -2.87 1.08 10.59
N ASN A 365 -4.10 1.31 11.02
CA ASN A 365 -4.43 1.54 12.43
C ASN A 365 -3.89 0.41 13.33
N GLY A 366 -3.54 0.72 14.57
CA GLY A 366 -2.81 -0.20 15.45
C GLY A 366 -1.34 -0.35 15.08
N THR A 367 -0.83 0.54 14.22
CA THR A 367 0.55 0.56 13.70
C THR A 367 0.93 -0.78 13.08
N ASN A 368 0.09 -1.22 12.14
CA ASN A 368 0.46 -2.25 11.18
C ASN A 368 1.17 -1.56 10.04
N PHE A 369 2.44 -1.85 9.79
CA PHE A 369 3.12 -1.22 8.67
C PHE A 369 4.09 -2.13 7.95
N ILE A 370 4.30 -1.82 6.67
CA ILE A 370 5.35 -2.37 5.84
C ILE A 370 6.30 -1.21 5.55
N TYR A 371 7.46 -1.22 6.16
CA TYR A 371 8.55 -0.31 5.87
C TYR A 371 9.32 -0.80 4.65
N VAL A 372 9.56 0.07 3.69
CA VAL A 372 10.28 -0.25 2.45
C VAL A 372 11.40 0.76 2.26
N ASP A 373 12.63 0.25 2.19
CA ASP A 373 13.84 1.06 2.08
C ASP A 373 14.67 0.64 0.86
N PRO A 374 14.52 1.37 -0.26
CA PRO A 374 15.28 1.09 -1.46
C PRO A 374 16.79 1.37 -1.35
N ALA A 375 17.21 2.21 -0.39
CA ALA A 375 18.63 2.52 -0.21
C ALA A 375 19.41 1.34 0.37
N HIS A 376 18.74 0.49 1.16
CA HIS A 376 19.38 -0.61 1.88
C HIS A 376 18.89 -2.00 1.44
N ASP A 377 18.06 -2.11 0.40
CA ASP A 377 17.41 -3.37 0.00
C ASP A 377 16.74 -4.06 1.20
N LEU A 378 15.92 -3.28 1.93
CA LEU A 378 15.34 -3.65 3.22
C LEU A 378 13.82 -3.49 3.20
N VAL A 379 13.14 -4.51 3.73
CA VAL A 379 11.71 -4.45 4.08
C VAL A 379 11.55 -4.89 5.54
N ALA A 380 10.72 -4.18 6.28
CA ALA A 380 10.29 -4.64 7.60
C ALA A 380 8.77 -4.61 7.72
N VAL A 381 8.19 -5.72 8.12
CA VAL A 381 6.79 -5.78 8.53
C VAL A 381 6.74 -5.72 10.04
N VAL A 382 6.03 -4.74 10.57
CA VAL A 382 5.87 -4.58 12.02
C VAL A 382 4.40 -4.37 12.32
N ARG A 383 3.91 -5.07 13.31
CA ARG A 383 2.49 -5.07 13.65
C ARG A 383 2.28 -4.88 15.16
N TRP A 384 1.29 -4.07 15.50
CA TRP A 384 0.76 -3.90 16.85
C TRP A 384 1.75 -3.30 17.84
N ILE A 385 2.52 -2.31 17.41
CA ILE A 385 3.32 -1.46 18.29
C ILE A 385 2.65 -0.08 18.45
N GLU A 386 3.08 0.69 19.45
CA GLU A 386 2.67 2.09 19.60
C GLU A 386 3.08 2.93 18.39
N ASN A 387 2.21 3.83 17.95
CA ASN A 387 2.50 4.71 16.81
C ASN A 387 3.76 5.55 17.03
N ALA A 388 3.91 6.10 18.24
CA ALA A 388 5.10 6.87 18.61
C ALA A 388 6.41 6.06 18.57
N ALA A 389 6.32 4.72 18.58
CA ALA A 389 7.48 3.83 18.51
C ALA A 389 7.93 3.53 17.05
N MET A 390 7.18 3.94 16.04
CA MET A 390 7.45 3.55 14.64
C MET A 390 8.83 4.00 14.17
N ASP A 391 9.19 5.28 14.30
CA ASP A 391 10.53 5.77 13.92
C ASP A 391 11.64 5.14 14.78
N GLY A 392 11.38 4.98 16.09
CA GLY A 392 12.32 4.30 17.00
C GLY A 392 12.61 2.85 16.62
N MET A 393 11.63 2.13 16.03
CA MET A 393 11.81 0.79 15.47
C MET A 393 12.69 0.82 14.23
N VAL A 394 12.36 1.68 13.27
CA VAL A 394 13.13 1.86 12.02
C VAL A 394 14.56 2.26 12.33
N LYS A 395 14.79 3.22 13.24
CA LYS A 395 16.12 3.64 13.68
C LYS A 395 17.00 2.47 14.18
N ARG A 396 16.41 1.54 14.95
CA ARG A 396 17.15 0.38 15.48
C ARG A 396 17.51 -0.63 14.38
N ILE A 397 16.58 -0.87 13.46
CA ILE A 397 16.84 -1.74 12.30
C ILE A 397 17.97 -1.15 11.45
N LEU A 398 17.91 0.14 11.15
CA LEU A 398 18.95 0.82 10.35
C LEU A 398 20.30 0.85 11.05
N ALA A 399 20.34 0.97 12.38
CA ALA A 399 21.57 0.92 13.16
C ALA A 399 22.30 -0.44 13.10
N ALA A 400 21.62 -1.50 12.63
CA ALA A 400 22.25 -2.81 12.42
C ALA A 400 22.97 -2.92 11.05
N ILE A 401 22.74 -1.98 10.15
CA ILE A 401 23.37 -1.94 8.82
C ILE A 401 24.73 -1.25 8.96
N PRO A 402 25.82 -1.81 8.37
CA PRO A 402 27.18 -1.26 8.50
C PRO A 402 27.36 0.12 7.84
#